data_c7143c2cfc698c68f6b8aabbd48492d8
#
_entry.id   c7143c2cfc698c68f6b8aabbd48492d8
#
_cell.length_a   1.000
_cell.length_b   1.000
_cell.length_c   1.000
_cell.angle_alpha   90.00
_cell.angle_beta   90.00
_cell.angle_gamma   90.00
#
_symmetry.space_group_name_H-M   'P 1'
#
loop_
_entity.id
_entity.type
_entity.pdbx_description
1 polymer ?
#
loop_
_entity_poly.entity_id
_entity_poly.type
_entity_poly.pdbx_seq_one_letter_code
_entity_poly.pdbx_strand_id
1 'polypeptide(L)'
;RMRVPEIPVVVAVDPYRLKQVLSNFINNAIKFTTSGYIEVGYYFCTKGDCLHIYVEDTGIGIPEEKQKQVFDRFCKLDEFAQGTGLGLAICQVIAQRFGGEIQLKSEYGKGSRFMLTLPKERIG
;
A
#
# COMPACT_ATOMS: atom_id res chain seq x y z
N ARG A 1 -8.76 1.64 11.63
CA ARG A 1 -8.54 0.53 12.56
C ARG A 1 -7.27 -0.23 12.16
N MET A 2 -6.72 -0.97 13.10
CA MET A 2 -5.48 -1.69 12.87
C MET A 2 -5.65 -3.17 13.11
N ARG A 3 -5.01 -3.99 12.27
CA ARG A 3 -4.93 -5.43 12.45
C ARG A 3 -3.49 -5.86 12.41
N VAL A 4 -2.95 -6.23 13.56
CA VAL A 4 -1.57 -6.66 13.69
C VAL A 4 -1.52 -7.92 14.53
N PRO A 5 -0.55 -8.82 14.27
CA PRO A 5 -0.31 -9.96 15.16
C PRO A 5 0.08 -9.48 16.56
N GLU A 6 -0.17 -10.29 17.56
CA GLU A 6 0.19 -9.97 18.94
C GLU A 6 1.72 -9.89 19.13
N ILE A 7 2.47 -10.64 18.32
CA ILE A 7 3.93 -10.66 18.43
C ILE A 7 4.52 -9.54 17.60
N PRO A 8 5.36 -8.67 18.17
CA PRO A 8 6.01 -7.62 17.40
C PRO A 8 6.87 -8.19 16.27
N VAL A 9 6.90 -7.48 15.14
CA VAL A 9 7.72 -7.85 13.99
C VAL A 9 8.79 -6.77 13.81
N VAL A 10 10.04 -7.20 13.66
CA VAL A 10 11.15 -6.32 13.38
C VAL A 10 11.54 -6.51 11.93
N VAL A 11 11.68 -5.39 11.18
CA VAL A 11 12.09 -5.43 9.79
C VAL A 11 13.36 -4.61 9.58
N ALA A 12 14.23 -5.11 8.72
CA ALA A 12 15.51 -4.47 8.41
C ALA A 12 15.41 -3.65 7.13
N VAL A 13 14.76 -2.50 7.23
CA VAL A 13 14.60 -1.55 6.13
C VAL A 13 14.80 -0.15 6.65
N ASP A 14 15.06 0.80 5.74
CA ASP A 14 15.14 2.21 6.09
C ASP A 14 13.77 2.67 6.61
N PRO A 15 13.66 3.05 7.89
CA PRO A 15 12.38 3.44 8.47
C PRO A 15 11.76 4.66 7.79
N TYR A 16 12.57 5.56 7.27
CA TYR A 16 12.12 6.74 6.56
C TYR A 16 11.38 6.36 5.28
N ARG A 17 11.95 5.41 4.53
CA ARG A 17 11.36 4.96 3.28
C ARG A 17 10.11 4.13 3.51
N LEU A 18 10.13 3.27 4.53
CA LEU A 18 8.93 2.51 4.90
C LEU A 18 7.79 3.45 5.28
N LYS A 19 8.09 4.46 6.10
CA LYS A 19 7.10 5.46 6.49
C LYS A 19 6.54 6.19 5.27
N GLN A 20 7.37 6.50 4.29
CA GLN A 20 6.95 7.18 3.07
C GLN A 20 5.94 6.32 2.28
N VAL A 21 6.21 5.03 2.14
CA VAL A 21 5.30 4.11 1.44
C VAL A 21 3.95 4.03 2.17
N LEU A 22 3.98 3.80 3.47
CA LEU A 22 2.75 3.64 4.25
C LEU A 22 1.95 4.95 4.30
N SER A 23 2.62 6.09 4.41
CA SER A 23 1.95 7.39 4.38
C SER A 23 1.22 7.62 3.05
N ASN A 24 1.84 7.25 1.94
CA ASN A 24 1.20 7.34 0.63
C ASN A 24 -0.05 6.47 0.55
N PHE A 25 0.03 5.23 1.04
CA PHE A 25 -1.12 4.33 1.04
C PHE A 25 -2.26 4.88 1.89
N ILE A 26 -1.93 5.38 3.09
CA ILE A 26 -2.93 5.92 4.02
C ILE A 26 -3.57 7.18 3.44
N ASN A 27 -2.77 8.08 2.87
CA ASN A 27 -3.30 9.31 2.28
C ASN A 27 -4.25 9.02 1.11
N ASN A 28 -3.92 8.03 0.28
CA ASN A 28 -4.82 7.61 -0.78
C ASN A 28 -6.12 7.04 -0.22
N ALA A 29 -6.03 6.21 0.81
CA ALA A 29 -7.21 5.63 1.45
C ALA A 29 -8.11 6.74 2.01
N ILE A 30 -7.53 7.74 2.67
CA ILE A 30 -8.29 8.87 3.23
C ILE A 30 -9.00 9.65 2.12
N LYS A 31 -8.31 9.91 1.00
CA LYS A 31 -8.89 10.67 -0.11
C LYS A 31 -10.10 9.98 -0.73
N PHE A 32 -10.08 8.66 -0.80
CA PHE A 32 -11.09 7.91 -1.54
C PHE A 32 -12.15 7.25 -0.65
N THR A 33 -12.06 7.43 0.67
CA THR A 33 -13.01 6.84 1.61
C THR A 33 -13.79 7.94 2.33
N THR A 34 -15.07 8.09 1.99
CA THR A 34 -15.94 9.08 2.62
C THR A 34 -16.68 8.50 3.81
N SER A 35 -16.94 7.19 3.79
CA SER A 35 -17.58 6.49 4.90
C SER A 35 -17.09 5.05 4.90
N GLY A 36 -17.29 4.35 6.02
CA GLY A 36 -16.77 3.02 6.20
C GLY A 36 -15.49 3.03 7.01
N TYR A 37 -14.50 2.24 6.60
CA TYR A 37 -13.28 2.13 7.40
C TYR A 37 -12.02 2.08 6.53
N ILE A 38 -10.90 2.38 7.20
CA ILE A 38 -9.56 2.17 6.67
C ILE A 38 -8.87 1.24 7.66
N GLU A 39 -8.33 0.14 7.16
CA GLU A 39 -7.64 -0.85 7.99
C GLU A 39 -6.17 -0.91 7.60
N VAL A 40 -5.30 -0.81 8.59
CA VAL A 40 -3.85 -0.96 8.43
C VAL A 40 -3.44 -2.21 9.20
N GLY A 41 -2.70 -3.08 8.55
CA GLY A 41 -2.27 -4.30 9.22
C GLY A 41 -1.10 -4.96 8.51
N TYR A 42 -0.66 -6.10 9.07
CA TYR A 42 0.36 -6.91 8.44
C TYR A 42 0.14 -8.38 8.78
N TYR A 43 0.66 -9.25 7.92
CA TYR A 43 0.61 -10.69 8.15
C TYR A 43 1.73 -11.36 7.35
N PHE A 44 2.13 -12.53 7.81
CA PHE A 44 3.13 -13.32 7.10
C PHE A 44 2.46 -14.09 5.96
N CYS A 45 3.20 -14.33 4.87
CA CYS A 45 2.72 -15.21 3.82
C CYS A 45 2.60 -16.64 4.36
N THR A 46 1.90 -17.50 3.61
CA THR A 46 1.59 -18.87 4.05
C THR A 46 2.84 -19.66 4.46
N LYS A 47 3.95 -19.44 3.76
CA LYS A 47 5.21 -20.14 4.04
C LYS A 47 6.04 -19.45 5.12
N GLY A 48 5.64 -18.28 5.60
CA GLY A 48 6.39 -17.53 6.59
C GLY A 48 7.68 -16.89 6.09
N ASP A 49 7.88 -16.85 4.76
CA ASP A 49 9.11 -16.33 4.15
C ASP A 49 8.93 -14.93 3.55
N CYS A 50 7.79 -14.31 3.78
CA CYS A 50 7.58 -12.91 3.41
C CYS A 50 6.61 -12.26 4.38
N LEU A 51 6.62 -10.94 4.40
CA LEU A 51 5.72 -10.14 5.23
C LEU A 51 4.92 -9.21 4.34
N HIS A 52 3.61 -9.24 4.48
CA HIS A 52 2.70 -8.32 3.80
C HIS A 52 2.26 -7.23 4.76
N ILE A 53 2.45 -5.97 4.36
CA ILE A 53 1.97 -4.80 5.09
C ILE A 53 0.96 -4.11 4.19
N TYR A 54 -0.28 -3.93 4.66
CA TYR A 54 -1.35 -3.45 3.80
C TYR A 54 -2.11 -2.29 4.41
N VAL A 55 -2.72 -1.50 3.51
CA VAL A 55 -3.72 -0.49 3.85
C VAL A 55 -4.93 -0.79 2.98
N GLU A 56 -6.05 -1.09 3.63
CA GLU A 56 -7.31 -1.42 2.97
C GLU A 56 -8.36 -0.37 3.29
N ASP A 57 -9.13 0.01 2.29
CA ASP A 57 -10.23 0.95 2.47
C ASP A 57 -11.52 0.41 1.85
N THR A 58 -12.65 0.94 2.33
CA THR A 58 -13.98 0.66 1.80
C THR A 58 -14.48 1.83 0.95
N GLY A 59 -13.58 2.52 0.27
CA GLY A 59 -13.89 3.67 -0.56
C GLY A 59 -14.41 3.31 -1.94
N ILE A 60 -14.16 4.21 -2.88
CA ILE A 60 -14.73 4.07 -4.22
C ILE A 60 -14.07 2.96 -5.05
N GLY A 61 -12.88 2.53 -4.68
CA GLY A 61 -12.13 1.58 -5.48
C GLY A 61 -11.53 2.21 -6.73
N ILE A 62 -10.83 1.42 -7.51
CA ILE A 62 -10.15 1.88 -8.73
C ILE A 62 -10.68 1.10 -9.91
N PRO A 63 -11.19 1.79 -10.96
CA PRO A 63 -11.63 1.11 -12.17
C PRO A 63 -10.51 0.25 -12.77
N GLU A 64 -10.87 -0.92 -13.28
CA GLU A 64 -9.89 -1.89 -13.78
C GLU A 64 -8.96 -1.29 -14.84
N GLU A 65 -9.49 -0.46 -15.73
CA GLU A 65 -8.71 0.18 -16.77
C GLU A 65 -7.67 1.17 -16.23
N LYS A 66 -7.84 1.66 -15.01
CA LYS A 66 -6.88 2.55 -14.36
C LYS A 66 -5.90 1.80 -13.47
N GLN A 67 -6.21 0.58 -13.05
CA GLN A 67 -5.34 -0.17 -12.15
C GLN A 67 -3.97 -0.46 -12.77
N LYS A 68 -3.89 -0.59 -14.07
CA LYS A 68 -2.64 -0.83 -14.77
C LYS A 68 -1.73 0.40 -14.79
N GLN A 69 -2.29 1.59 -14.56
CA GLN A 69 -1.58 2.85 -14.68
C GLN A 69 -1.29 3.52 -13.34
N VAL A 70 -1.78 2.97 -12.23
CA VAL A 70 -1.69 3.66 -10.93
C VAL A 70 -0.26 3.89 -10.47
N PHE A 71 0.69 3.11 -10.95
CA PHE A 71 2.10 3.24 -10.59
C PHE A 71 2.89 4.05 -11.62
N ASP A 72 2.26 4.51 -12.68
CA ASP A 72 2.91 5.36 -13.67
C ASP A 72 3.11 6.76 -13.09
N ARG A 73 4.19 7.41 -13.51
CA ARG A 73 4.45 8.79 -13.11
C ARG A 73 3.31 9.69 -13.59
N PHE A 74 2.94 10.62 -12.71
CA PHE A 74 1.88 11.61 -12.97
C PHE A 74 0.50 11.02 -13.15
N CYS A 75 0.32 9.71 -12.88
CA CYS A 75 -1.01 9.14 -12.82
C CYS A 75 -1.74 9.65 -11.58
N LYS A 76 -2.91 10.22 -11.76
CA LYS A 76 -3.79 10.62 -10.68
C LYS A 76 -5.03 9.77 -10.72
N LEU A 77 -5.37 9.14 -9.59
CA LEU A 77 -6.58 8.32 -9.47
C LEU A 77 -7.85 9.19 -9.49
N ASP A 78 -7.71 10.43 -9.07
CA ASP A 78 -8.78 11.43 -9.04
C ASP A 78 -8.21 12.72 -9.63
N GLU A 79 -8.83 13.27 -10.65
CA GLU A 79 -8.36 14.50 -11.27
C GLU A 79 -8.44 15.71 -10.33
N PHE A 80 -9.23 15.59 -9.25
CA PHE A 80 -9.29 16.61 -8.20
C PHE A 80 -8.31 16.34 -7.06
N ALA A 81 -7.60 15.22 -7.09
CA ALA A 81 -6.64 14.87 -6.05
C ALA A 81 -5.46 15.84 -6.11
N GLN A 82 -5.04 16.30 -4.93
CA GLN A 82 -3.88 17.15 -4.82
C GLN A 82 -2.61 16.29 -4.87
N GLY A 83 -1.60 16.79 -5.54
CA GLY A 83 -0.32 16.12 -5.60
C GLY A 83 0.21 16.05 -7.03
N THR A 84 1.41 15.53 -7.16
CA THR A 84 2.13 15.48 -8.44
C THR A 84 1.84 14.23 -9.26
N GLY A 85 1.17 13.23 -8.67
CA GLY A 85 0.98 11.93 -9.31
C GLY A 85 2.23 11.05 -9.24
N LEU A 86 3.18 11.38 -8.37
CA LEU A 86 4.42 10.61 -8.24
C LEU A 86 4.43 9.63 -7.06
N GLY A 87 3.48 9.76 -6.14
CA GLY A 87 3.51 9.04 -4.86
C GLY A 87 3.60 7.53 -5.01
N LEU A 88 2.73 6.92 -5.81
CA LEU A 88 2.74 5.46 -5.99
C LEU A 88 3.94 4.97 -6.81
N ALA A 89 4.38 5.76 -7.79
CA ALA A 89 5.59 5.42 -8.55
C ALA A 89 6.82 5.40 -7.65
N ILE A 90 6.93 6.37 -6.73
CA ILE A 90 8.01 6.41 -5.75
C ILE A 90 7.92 5.21 -4.81
N CYS A 91 6.73 4.84 -4.37
CA CYS A 91 6.54 3.66 -3.51
C CYS A 91 7.04 2.40 -4.20
N GLN A 92 6.79 2.25 -5.49
CA GLN A 92 7.25 1.09 -6.24
C GLN A 92 8.78 1.03 -6.30
N VAL A 93 9.44 2.16 -6.51
CA VAL A 93 10.91 2.24 -6.49
C VAL A 93 11.45 1.84 -5.12
N ILE A 94 10.85 2.34 -4.05
CA ILE A 94 11.26 2.02 -2.68
C ILE A 94 11.10 0.52 -2.41
N ALA A 95 9.96 -0.06 -2.80
CA ALA A 95 9.71 -1.48 -2.62
C ALA A 95 10.76 -2.33 -3.33
N GLN A 96 11.13 -1.94 -4.56
CA GLN A 96 12.16 -2.66 -5.31
C GLN A 96 13.51 -2.60 -4.61
N ARG A 97 13.86 -1.47 -3.99
CA ARG A 97 15.11 -1.34 -3.23
C ARG A 97 15.11 -2.22 -1.97
N PHE A 98 13.95 -2.50 -1.40
CA PHE A 98 13.82 -3.44 -0.30
C PHE A 98 13.87 -4.90 -0.76
N GLY A 99 13.87 -5.13 -2.07
CA GLY A 99 13.78 -6.47 -2.63
C GLY A 99 12.36 -7.04 -2.64
N GLY A 100 11.38 -6.17 -2.42
CA GLY A 100 9.97 -6.55 -2.36
C GLY A 100 9.18 -5.99 -3.53
N GLU A 101 7.87 -5.93 -3.36
CA GLU A 101 6.97 -5.45 -4.40
C GLU A 101 5.74 -4.80 -3.78
N ILE A 102 5.02 -4.04 -4.59
CA ILE A 102 3.73 -3.47 -4.23
C ILE A 102 2.66 -4.13 -5.07
N GLN A 103 1.57 -4.52 -4.43
CA GLN A 103 0.40 -5.09 -5.07
C GLN A 103 -0.82 -4.23 -4.78
N LEU A 104 -1.73 -4.21 -5.74
CA LEU A 104 -3.02 -3.55 -5.60
C LEU A 104 -4.12 -4.55 -5.87
N LYS A 105 -5.07 -4.63 -4.94
CA LYS A 105 -6.34 -5.31 -5.16
C LYS A 105 -7.44 -4.29 -4.98
N SER A 106 -8.26 -4.10 -6.00
CA SER A 106 -9.31 -3.12 -5.96
C SER A 106 -10.49 -3.56 -6.79
N GLU A 107 -11.69 -3.18 -6.32
CA GLU A 107 -12.93 -3.38 -7.06
C GLU A 107 -13.69 -2.06 -7.01
N TYR A 108 -13.96 -1.50 -8.18
CA TYR A 108 -14.67 -0.23 -8.27
C TYR A 108 -16.04 -0.33 -7.60
N GLY A 109 -16.29 0.60 -6.69
CA GLY A 109 -17.52 0.60 -5.89
C GLY A 109 -17.40 -0.11 -4.55
N LYS A 110 -16.29 -0.82 -4.28
CA LYS A 110 -16.11 -1.59 -3.03
C LYS A 110 -14.91 -1.18 -2.21
N GLY A 111 -13.86 -0.69 -2.84
CA GLY A 111 -12.67 -0.24 -2.14
C GLY A 111 -11.38 -0.76 -2.73
N SER A 112 -10.29 -0.53 -2.02
CA SER A 112 -8.95 -0.86 -2.48
C SER A 112 -8.10 -1.39 -1.35
N ARG A 113 -7.12 -2.22 -1.71
CA ARG A 113 -6.06 -2.66 -0.79
C ARG A 113 -4.71 -2.49 -1.47
N PHE A 114 -3.87 -1.63 -0.93
CA PHE A 114 -2.47 -1.52 -1.33
C PHE A 114 -1.64 -2.33 -0.34
N MET A 115 -0.68 -3.08 -0.86
CA MET A 115 0.11 -4.00 -0.05
C MET A 115 1.57 -3.96 -0.44
N LEU A 116 2.43 -3.76 0.56
CA LEU A 116 3.88 -3.88 0.42
C LEU A 116 4.29 -5.25 0.91
N THR A 117 5.01 -6.00 0.07
CA THR A 117 5.53 -7.31 0.43
C THR A 117 7.04 -7.21 0.63
N LEU A 118 7.52 -7.61 1.79
CA LEU A 118 8.94 -7.63 2.12
C LEU A 118 9.46 -9.07 2.11
N PRO A 119 10.66 -9.30 1.53
CA PRO A 119 11.25 -10.63 1.49
C PRO A 119 11.79 -11.04 2.85
N LYS A 120 12.08 -12.33 3.01
CA LYS A 120 12.57 -12.91 4.25
C LYS A 120 13.81 -12.19 4.78
N GLU A 121 14.71 -11.77 3.91
CA GLU A 121 15.95 -11.10 4.28
C GLU A 121 15.73 -9.78 5.02
N ARG A 122 14.54 -9.17 4.90
CA ARG A 122 14.20 -7.94 5.59
C ARG A 122 13.43 -8.16 6.89
N ILE A 123 13.14 -9.42 7.22
CA ILE A 123 12.40 -9.76 8.44
C ILE A 123 13.42 -10.18 9.49
N GLY A 124 13.46 -9.45 10.58
CA GLY A 124 14.36 -9.70 11.68
C GLY A 124 13.83 -10.65 12.74
#